data_ad258d6d66eba5a0345953d19485afcb
#
_entry.id   ad258d6d66eba5a0345953d19485afcb
#
_cell.length_a   1.000
_cell.length_b   1.000
_cell.length_c   1.000
_cell.angle_alpha   90.00
_cell.angle_beta   90.00
_cell.angle_gamma   90.00
#
_symmetry.space_group_name_H-M   'P 1'
#
loop_
_entity.id
_entity.type
_entity.pdbx_description
1 polymer ?
#
loop_
_entity_poly.entity_id
_entity_poly.type
_entity_poly.pdbx_seq_one_letter_code
_entity_poly.pdbx_strand_id
1 'polypeptide(L)'
;MTVVESGKPTPMKAMKVTKPYAPALPELTPAQELALLARCLFSEGYDDHLAGHITHKQPDGTFLVNPFGLTWDELRASDVMRMDADGNELDGPWTITPAITLHVELHKARHDVGVAIHNHSRWGTIWADIGRAPEVYDQTSALYHGEVAVYDEYWGAVDDPRNAQSAVKAMGDANVALLANHGVLVLAGDIEQAYLRAMSFEWRCRQAWHVAAAGGGTPMNREAARNYGDFFNTHQFTGLFEAMARRELRRDPTILD
;
A
#
# COMPACT_ATOMS: atom_id res chain seq x y z
N MET A 1 17.01 2.33 36.00
CA MET A 1 15.70 2.50 35.30
C MET A 1 14.71 1.54 35.96
N THR A 2 13.69 2.06 36.62
CA THR A 2 12.64 1.23 37.25
C THR A 2 11.72 0.73 36.13
N VAL A 3 11.72 -0.58 35.88
CA VAL A 3 10.76 -1.20 34.98
C VAL A 3 9.40 -1.18 35.70
N VAL A 4 8.48 -0.36 35.23
CA VAL A 4 7.08 -0.42 35.68
C VAL A 4 6.49 -1.73 35.12
N GLU A 5 6.05 -2.64 35.98
CA GLU A 5 5.32 -3.83 35.54
C GLU A 5 4.14 -3.40 34.65
N SER A 6 4.12 -3.88 33.43
CA SER A 6 3.03 -3.60 32.49
C SER A 6 1.77 -4.32 32.99
N GLY A 7 0.85 -3.57 33.56
CA GLY A 7 -0.51 -4.05 33.82
C GLY A 7 -1.17 -4.53 32.49
N LYS A 8 -2.22 -5.32 32.59
CA LYS A 8 -3.03 -5.75 31.42
C LYS A 8 -3.45 -4.52 30.63
N PRO A 9 -3.38 -4.55 29.28
CA PRO A 9 -3.77 -3.39 28.47
C PRO A 9 -5.21 -2.99 28.78
N THR A 10 -5.42 -1.71 29.04
CA THR A 10 -6.78 -1.17 29.20
C THR A 10 -7.49 -1.26 27.85
N PRO A 11 -8.73 -1.80 27.78
CA PRO A 11 -9.47 -1.86 26.55
C PRO A 11 -9.64 -0.46 25.94
N MET A 12 -9.25 -0.31 24.68
CA MET A 12 -9.48 0.92 23.93
C MET A 12 -10.98 1.10 23.69
N LYS A 13 -11.46 2.34 23.77
CA LYS A 13 -12.86 2.67 23.54
C LYS A 13 -12.98 3.49 22.26
N ALA A 14 -13.90 3.08 21.38
CA ALA A 14 -14.26 3.88 20.22
C ALA A 14 -14.74 5.27 20.64
N MET A 15 -14.34 6.27 19.89
CA MET A 15 -14.77 7.65 20.10
C MET A 15 -16.28 7.74 19.82
N LYS A 16 -17.03 8.39 20.72
CA LYS A 16 -18.44 8.67 20.48
C LYS A 16 -18.54 9.80 19.48
N VAL A 17 -18.88 9.45 18.24
CA VAL A 17 -18.99 10.42 17.14
C VAL A 17 -20.37 11.02 17.14
N THR A 18 -20.47 12.33 17.33
CA THR A 18 -21.73 13.09 17.29
C THR A 18 -21.82 14.04 16.10
N LYS A 19 -20.73 14.23 15.36
CA LYS A 19 -20.62 15.06 14.15
C LYS A 19 -19.65 14.38 13.17
N PRO A 20 -19.75 14.66 11.86
CA PRO A 20 -18.73 14.22 10.91
C PRO A 20 -17.33 14.66 11.34
N TYR A 21 -16.33 13.80 11.16
CA TYR A 21 -14.93 14.10 11.51
C TYR A 21 -14.34 15.21 10.66
N ALA A 22 -14.76 15.28 9.39
CA ALA A 22 -14.22 16.21 8.40
C ALA A 22 -15.25 16.43 7.27
N PRO A 23 -15.02 17.39 6.36
CA PRO A 23 -15.79 17.48 5.13
C PRO A 23 -15.66 16.18 4.33
N ALA A 24 -16.76 15.68 3.79
CA ALA A 24 -16.74 14.54 2.88
C ALA A 24 -16.02 14.90 1.55
N LEU A 25 -15.45 13.90 0.90
CA LEU A 25 -15.08 14.01 -0.51
C LEU A 25 -16.34 14.05 -1.38
N PRO A 26 -16.26 14.60 -2.60
CA PRO A 26 -17.29 14.35 -3.59
C PRO A 26 -17.41 12.85 -3.86
N GLU A 27 -18.51 12.41 -4.43
CA GLU A 27 -18.63 11.06 -4.96
C GLU A 27 -17.59 10.89 -6.08
N LEU A 28 -16.71 9.89 -5.92
CA LEU A 28 -15.60 9.64 -6.85
C LEU A 28 -15.90 8.45 -7.73
N THR A 29 -15.48 8.52 -8.99
CA THR A 29 -15.41 7.35 -9.85
C THR A 29 -14.20 6.47 -9.48
N PRO A 30 -14.19 5.16 -9.79
CA PRO A 30 -13.03 4.30 -9.53
C PRO A 30 -11.72 4.78 -10.16
N ALA A 31 -11.77 5.46 -11.31
CA ALA A 31 -10.59 6.07 -11.94
C ALA A 31 -10.06 7.26 -11.13
N GLN A 32 -10.96 8.11 -10.61
CA GLN A 32 -10.60 9.22 -9.71
C GLN A 32 -10.01 8.72 -8.39
N GLU A 33 -10.55 7.63 -7.84
CA GLU A 33 -9.99 7.00 -6.63
C GLU A 33 -8.58 6.48 -6.86
N LEU A 34 -8.33 5.82 -8.01
CA LEU A 34 -6.99 5.32 -8.36
C LEU A 34 -6.00 6.47 -8.57
N ALA A 35 -6.37 7.51 -9.30
CA ALA A 35 -5.52 8.69 -9.51
C ALA A 35 -5.18 9.37 -8.17
N LEU A 36 -6.16 9.56 -7.29
CA LEU A 36 -5.94 10.11 -5.95
C LEU A 36 -5.06 9.21 -5.09
N LEU A 37 -5.24 7.88 -5.16
CA LEU A 37 -4.38 6.93 -4.45
C LEU A 37 -2.91 7.10 -4.88
N ALA A 38 -2.64 7.14 -6.19
CA ALA A 38 -1.28 7.33 -6.71
C ALA A 38 -0.67 8.65 -6.23
N ARG A 39 -1.40 9.77 -6.31
CA ARG A 39 -0.98 11.09 -5.81
C ARG A 39 -0.68 11.09 -4.31
N CYS A 40 -1.55 10.47 -3.52
CA CYS A 40 -1.34 10.34 -2.08
C CYS A 40 -0.09 9.51 -1.76
N LEU A 41 0.10 8.40 -2.44
CA LEU A 41 1.25 7.51 -2.24
C LEU A 41 2.57 8.15 -2.67
N PHE A 42 2.58 8.93 -3.75
CA PHE A 42 3.75 9.72 -4.14
C PHE A 42 4.22 10.61 -2.98
N SER A 43 3.30 11.26 -2.29
CA SER A 43 3.60 12.10 -1.13
C SER A 43 4.11 11.30 0.09
N GLU A 44 3.91 9.99 0.13
CA GLU A 44 4.37 9.10 1.21
C GLU A 44 5.71 8.40 0.90
N GLY A 45 6.31 8.67 -0.27
CA GLY A 45 7.62 8.10 -0.66
C GLY A 45 7.55 6.97 -1.67
N TYR A 46 6.41 6.78 -2.34
CA TYR A 46 6.24 5.89 -3.49
C TYR A 46 6.50 6.69 -4.78
N ASP A 47 7.70 7.23 -4.91
CA ASP A 47 8.05 8.28 -5.87
C ASP A 47 9.22 7.90 -6.79
N ASP A 48 9.42 6.60 -7.05
CA ASP A 48 10.48 6.14 -7.93
C ASP A 48 10.13 6.33 -9.41
N HIS A 49 10.14 7.61 -9.85
CA HIS A 49 10.02 8.02 -11.27
C HIS A 49 8.84 7.34 -11.99
N LEU A 50 9.12 6.53 -13.02
CA LEU A 50 8.13 5.78 -13.79
C LEU A 50 7.89 4.37 -13.26
N ALA A 51 8.62 3.96 -12.21
CA ALA A 51 8.45 2.65 -11.62
C ALA A 51 7.20 2.58 -10.75
N GLY A 52 6.56 1.43 -10.77
CA GLY A 52 5.39 1.15 -9.96
C GLY A 52 4.09 1.14 -10.73
N HIS A 53 3.23 0.25 -10.28
CA HIS A 53 1.90 0.08 -10.84
C HIS A 53 0.87 -0.26 -9.75
N ILE A 54 -0.34 0.25 -9.96
CA ILE A 54 -1.50 0.03 -9.12
C ILE A 54 -2.55 -0.63 -10.00
N THR A 55 -3.16 -1.71 -9.51
CA THR A 55 -4.37 -2.27 -10.12
C THR A 55 -5.53 -2.19 -9.16
N HIS A 56 -6.69 -1.79 -9.67
CA HIS A 56 -7.96 -1.73 -8.93
C HIS A 56 -9.01 -2.56 -9.66
N LYS A 57 -9.40 -3.68 -9.04
CA LYS A 57 -10.36 -4.64 -9.59
C LYS A 57 -11.76 -4.03 -9.66
N GLN A 58 -12.42 -4.22 -10.79
CA GLN A 58 -13.77 -3.75 -11.04
C GLN A 58 -14.81 -4.87 -10.87
N PRO A 59 -16.09 -4.53 -10.59
CA PRO A 59 -17.15 -5.53 -10.43
C PRO A 59 -17.39 -6.43 -11.65
N ASP A 60 -17.05 -5.97 -12.83
CA ASP A 60 -17.18 -6.72 -14.08
C ASP A 60 -15.99 -7.65 -14.37
N GLY A 61 -15.02 -7.72 -13.45
CA GLY A 61 -13.83 -8.56 -13.57
C GLY A 61 -12.68 -7.92 -14.33
N THR A 62 -12.83 -6.69 -14.82
CA THR A 62 -11.73 -5.90 -15.40
C THR A 62 -10.92 -5.19 -14.31
N PHE A 63 -9.82 -4.53 -14.68
CA PHE A 63 -8.97 -3.78 -13.77
C PHE A 63 -8.71 -2.39 -14.33
N LEU A 64 -8.73 -1.40 -13.45
CA LEU A 64 -8.12 -0.11 -13.70
C LEU A 64 -6.64 -0.17 -13.30
N VAL A 65 -5.79 0.53 -14.06
CA VAL A 65 -4.34 0.55 -13.85
C VAL A 65 -3.76 1.89 -14.27
N ASN A 66 -2.73 2.39 -13.56
CA ASN A 66 -2.01 3.57 -14.01
C ASN A 66 -1.16 3.27 -15.25
N PRO A 67 -0.97 4.21 -16.17
CA PRO A 67 -0.12 4.04 -17.34
C PRO A 67 1.37 3.96 -16.97
N PHE A 68 2.18 3.41 -17.86
CA PHE A 68 3.62 3.26 -17.67
C PHE A 68 4.40 4.59 -17.78
N GLY A 69 3.99 5.48 -18.65
CA GLY A 69 4.79 6.66 -19.01
C GLY A 69 4.56 7.91 -18.17
N LEU A 70 3.72 7.84 -17.13
CA LEU A 70 3.40 8.97 -16.26
C LEU A 70 3.87 8.71 -14.82
N THR A 71 4.43 9.75 -14.20
CA THR A 71 4.75 9.71 -12.77
C THR A 71 3.47 9.81 -11.92
N TRP A 72 3.50 9.25 -10.73
CA TRP A 72 2.29 9.21 -9.90
C TRP A 72 1.83 10.59 -9.42
N ASP A 73 2.71 11.60 -9.41
CA ASP A 73 2.37 12.99 -9.05
C ASP A 73 1.77 13.82 -10.18
N GLU A 74 1.73 13.30 -11.42
CA GLU A 74 1.05 13.96 -12.54
C GLU A 74 -0.25 13.24 -12.97
N LEU A 75 -0.50 12.02 -12.46
CA LEU A 75 -1.62 11.17 -12.87
C LEU A 75 -2.98 11.85 -12.66
N ARG A 76 -3.85 11.80 -13.65
CA ARG A 76 -5.26 12.24 -13.62
C ARG A 76 -6.19 11.05 -13.86
N ALA A 77 -7.46 11.21 -13.55
CA ALA A 77 -8.46 10.16 -13.78
C ALA A 77 -8.58 9.77 -15.26
N SER A 78 -8.48 10.75 -16.18
CA SER A 78 -8.49 10.51 -17.63
C SER A 78 -7.28 9.74 -18.17
N ASP A 79 -6.21 9.64 -17.40
CA ASP A 79 -5.01 8.88 -17.76
C ASP A 79 -5.12 7.39 -17.41
N VAL A 80 -6.08 7.03 -16.55
CA VAL A 80 -6.22 5.67 -16.04
C VAL A 80 -6.62 4.71 -17.16
N MET A 81 -5.85 3.64 -17.28
CA MET A 81 -6.05 2.58 -18.27
C MET A 81 -7.01 1.52 -17.75
N ARG A 82 -7.61 0.77 -18.67
CA ARG A 82 -8.43 -0.40 -18.35
C ARG A 82 -7.86 -1.64 -19.02
N MET A 83 -7.79 -2.75 -18.29
CA MET A 83 -7.32 -4.04 -18.80
C MET A 83 -8.25 -5.18 -18.39
N ASP A 84 -8.16 -6.30 -19.12
CA ASP A 84 -8.82 -7.55 -18.75
C ASP A 84 -8.02 -8.33 -17.68
N ALA A 85 -8.55 -9.49 -17.29
CA ALA A 85 -7.93 -10.35 -16.28
C ALA A 85 -6.63 -11.02 -16.74
N ASP A 86 -6.32 -11.00 -18.02
CA ASP A 86 -5.08 -11.52 -18.59
C ASP A 86 -4.04 -10.42 -18.86
N GLY A 87 -4.36 -9.16 -18.56
CA GLY A 87 -3.47 -8.01 -18.72
C GLY A 87 -3.53 -7.37 -20.11
N ASN A 88 -4.50 -7.74 -20.96
CA ASN A 88 -4.66 -7.09 -22.25
C ASN A 88 -5.33 -5.71 -22.08
N GLU A 89 -4.79 -4.72 -22.77
CA GLU A 89 -5.35 -3.37 -22.79
C GLU A 89 -6.74 -3.37 -23.45
N LEU A 90 -7.75 -2.80 -22.76
CA LEU A 90 -9.11 -2.67 -23.26
C LEU A 90 -9.43 -1.25 -23.66
N ASP A 91 -9.00 -0.26 -22.86
CA ASP A 91 -9.31 1.15 -23.06
C ASP A 91 -8.28 2.03 -22.33
N GLY A 92 -8.15 3.27 -22.80
CA GLY A 92 -7.30 4.31 -22.22
C GLY A 92 -6.32 4.91 -23.23
N PRO A 93 -5.75 6.09 -22.90
CA PRO A 93 -4.95 6.86 -23.85
C PRO A 93 -3.49 6.43 -23.97
N TRP A 94 -3.00 5.56 -23.07
CA TRP A 94 -1.58 5.25 -22.90
C TRP A 94 -1.29 3.75 -22.95
N THR A 95 -0.08 3.35 -22.57
CA THR A 95 0.36 1.95 -22.53
C THR A 95 0.55 1.48 -21.09
N ILE A 96 0.17 0.24 -20.81
CA ILE A 96 0.39 -0.44 -19.53
C ILE A 96 1.81 -1.01 -19.49
N THR A 97 2.43 -1.04 -18.31
CA THR A 97 3.76 -1.62 -18.13
C THR A 97 3.79 -3.12 -18.44
N PRO A 98 4.83 -3.66 -19.08
CA PRO A 98 5.00 -5.11 -19.23
C PRO A 98 5.08 -5.87 -17.91
N ALA A 99 5.54 -5.21 -16.84
CA ALA A 99 5.62 -5.78 -15.49
C ALA A 99 4.25 -6.04 -14.84
N ILE A 100 3.14 -5.71 -15.52
CA ILE A 100 1.78 -5.99 -15.05
C ILE A 100 1.50 -7.48 -14.83
N THR A 101 2.32 -8.35 -15.43
CA THR A 101 2.27 -9.81 -15.24
C THR A 101 2.26 -10.22 -13.77
N LEU A 102 3.00 -9.52 -12.90
CA LEU A 102 2.96 -9.76 -11.46
C LEU A 102 1.56 -9.60 -10.89
N HIS A 103 0.85 -8.53 -11.28
CA HIS A 103 -0.51 -8.26 -10.78
C HIS A 103 -1.53 -9.24 -11.37
N VAL A 104 -1.36 -9.64 -12.63
CA VAL A 104 -2.22 -10.66 -13.28
C VAL A 104 -2.14 -11.97 -12.49
N GLU A 105 -0.93 -12.49 -12.24
CA GLU A 105 -0.74 -13.74 -11.50
C GLU A 105 -1.22 -13.61 -10.04
N LEU A 106 -1.04 -12.45 -9.43
CA LEU A 106 -1.49 -12.17 -8.09
C LEU A 106 -3.03 -12.20 -7.98
N HIS A 107 -3.74 -11.51 -8.87
CA HIS A 107 -5.21 -11.51 -8.87
C HIS A 107 -5.83 -12.86 -9.24
N LYS A 108 -5.10 -13.71 -9.99
CA LYS A 108 -5.49 -15.11 -10.24
C LYS A 108 -5.40 -15.95 -8.97
N ALA A 109 -4.40 -15.72 -8.13
CA ALA A 109 -4.16 -16.47 -6.90
C ALA A 109 -4.95 -15.93 -5.68
N ARG A 110 -5.19 -14.61 -5.60
CA ARG A 110 -5.74 -13.90 -4.45
C ARG A 110 -7.05 -13.20 -4.83
N HIS A 111 -8.15 -13.94 -4.74
CA HIS A 111 -9.49 -13.41 -5.09
C HIS A 111 -10.03 -12.37 -4.09
N ASP A 112 -9.47 -12.32 -2.89
CA ASP A 112 -9.76 -11.35 -1.83
C ASP A 112 -9.13 -9.98 -2.06
N VAL A 113 -8.24 -9.85 -3.04
CA VAL A 113 -7.55 -8.60 -3.36
C VAL A 113 -8.34 -7.78 -4.37
N GLY A 114 -8.75 -6.58 -3.95
CA GLY A 114 -9.37 -5.56 -4.82
C GLY A 114 -8.36 -4.55 -5.36
N VAL A 115 -7.31 -4.26 -4.58
CA VAL A 115 -6.25 -3.30 -4.95
C VAL A 115 -4.89 -3.92 -4.70
N ALA A 116 -4.02 -3.86 -5.71
CA ALA A 116 -2.61 -4.23 -5.56
C ALA A 116 -1.71 -3.06 -5.96
N ILE A 117 -0.68 -2.81 -5.17
CA ILE A 117 0.30 -1.74 -5.36
C ILE A 117 1.69 -2.38 -5.40
N HIS A 118 2.43 -2.14 -6.46
CA HIS A 118 3.86 -2.40 -6.53
C HIS A 118 4.61 -1.10 -6.78
N ASN A 119 5.69 -0.88 -6.06
CA ASN A 119 6.58 0.27 -6.25
C ASN A 119 7.93 0.01 -5.56
N HIS A 120 8.93 0.83 -5.90
CA HIS A 120 10.22 0.88 -5.23
C HIS A 120 10.22 2.02 -4.20
N SER A 121 9.37 1.90 -3.17
CA SER A 121 9.23 2.95 -2.15
C SER A 121 10.53 3.19 -1.39
N ARG A 122 10.78 4.42 -0.96
CA ARG A 122 12.07 4.87 -0.42
C ARG A 122 12.61 4.02 0.70
N TRP A 123 11.78 3.66 1.65
CA TRP A 123 12.19 2.92 2.85
C TRP A 123 11.91 1.43 2.73
N GLY A 124 10.81 1.07 2.05
CA GLY A 124 10.46 -0.31 1.79
C GLY A 124 11.52 -1.05 0.99
N THR A 125 12.06 -0.41 -0.06
CA THR A 125 13.14 -0.98 -0.88
C THR A 125 14.41 -1.23 -0.08
N ILE A 126 14.77 -0.36 0.87
CA ILE A 126 15.92 -0.61 1.75
C ILE A 126 15.73 -1.91 2.54
N TRP A 127 14.52 -2.18 3.05
CA TRP A 127 14.26 -3.44 3.77
C TRP A 127 14.17 -4.64 2.85
N ALA A 128 13.73 -4.45 1.60
CA ALA A 128 13.82 -5.48 0.56
C ALA A 128 15.29 -5.85 0.28
N ASP A 129 16.18 -4.86 0.19
CA ASP A 129 17.63 -5.09 0.00
C ASP A 129 18.30 -5.74 1.22
N ILE A 130 17.82 -5.43 2.44
CA ILE A 130 18.26 -6.08 3.68
C ILE A 130 17.76 -7.54 3.76
N GLY A 131 16.69 -7.90 3.04
CA GLY A 131 16.13 -9.25 3.00
C GLY A 131 15.39 -9.67 4.28
N ARG A 132 14.83 -8.71 5.03
CA ARG A 132 14.05 -9.02 6.25
C ARG A 132 12.95 -7.98 6.51
N ALA A 133 11.87 -8.42 7.15
CA ALA A 133 10.80 -7.54 7.58
C ALA A 133 11.26 -6.57 8.70
N PRO A 134 10.88 -5.28 8.65
CA PRO A 134 11.13 -4.33 9.72
C PRO A 134 10.30 -4.66 10.97
N GLU A 135 10.81 -4.34 12.16
CA GLU A 135 10.06 -4.43 13.41
C GLU A 135 9.07 -3.27 13.56
N VAL A 136 8.08 -3.45 14.44
CA VAL A 136 7.10 -2.42 14.80
C VAL A 136 7.59 -1.70 16.05
N TYR A 137 7.85 -0.39 15.96
CA TYR A 137 8.35 0.40 17.09
C TYR A 137 7.37 1.44 17.64
N ASP A 138 6.36 1.81 16.86
CA ASP A 138 5.43 2.89 17.22
C ASP A 138 4.00 2.62 16.76
N GLN A 139 3.08 3.49 17.18
CA GLN A 139 1.65 3.36 16.92
C GLN A 139 1.30 3.45 15.43
N THR A 140 1.95 4.32 14.66
CA THR A 140 1.70 4.43 13.21
C THR A 140 2.18 3.18 12.47
N SER A 141 3.36 2.66 12.84
CA SER A 141 3.84 1.36 12.34
C SER A 141 2.89 0.21 12.66
N ALA A 142 2.22 0.28 13.82
CA ALA A 142 1.27 -0.75 14.25
C ALA A 142 -0.05 -0.75 13.45
N LEU A 143 -0.37 0.30 12.71
CA LEU A 143 -1.52 0.30 11.78
C LEU A 143 -1.40 -0.79 10.72
N TYR A 144 -0.17 -1.15 10.35
CA TYR A 144 0.12 -2.39 9.63
C TYR A 144 1.05 -3.29 10.49
N HIS A 145 0.44 -4.03 11.41
CA HIS A 145 1.12 -5.04 12.27
C HIS A 145 1.19 -6.41 11.60
N GLY A 146 0.58 -6.56 10.41
CA GLY A 146 0.49 -7.82 9.69
C GLY A 146 1.83 -8.44 9.34
N GLU A 147 1.76 -9.70 8.91
CA GLU A 147 2.91 -10.43 8.41
C GLU A 147 3.43 -9.78 7.12
N VAL A 148 4.75 -9.74 6.99
CA VAL A 148 5.46 -9.26 5.81
C VAL A 148 6.22 -10.44 5.22
N ALA A 149 5.82 -10.87 4.03
CA ALA A 149 6.55 -11.88 3.28
C ALA A 149 7.87 -11.29 2.74
N VAL A 150 8.89 -12.12 2.63
CA VAL A 150 10.14 -11.78 1.96
C VAL A 150 10.37 -12.79 0.84
N TYR A 151 10.43 -12.27 -0.39
CA TYR A 151 10.79 -13.04 -1.57
C TYR A 151 12.22 -12.70 -1.94
N ASP A 152 13.13 -13.64 -1.75
CA ASP A 152 14.59 -13.45 -1.87
C ASP A 152 15.20 -14.02 -3.17
N GLU A 153 14.36 -14.53 -4.06
CA GLU A 153 14.78 -15.05 -5.36
C GLU A 153 14.69 -13.97 -6.44
N TYR A 154 15.69 -13.10 -6.55
CA TYR A 154 15.75 -12.10 -7.62
C TYR A 154 16.42 -12.68 -8.88
N TRP A 155 15.61 -12.93 -9.90
CA TRP A 155 16.04 -13.43 -11.22
C TRP A 155 15.84 -12.39 -12.35
N GLY A 156 15.70 -11.12 -12.02
CA GLY A 156 15.37 -10.05 -12.96
C GLY A 156 13.95 -9.52 -12.81
N ALA A 157 13.44 -8.86 -13.84
CA ALA A 157 12.10 -8.27 -13.81
C ALA A 157 11.01 -9.35 -13.66
N VAL A 158 9.92 -9.01 -12.94
CA VAL A 158 8.76 -9.89 -12.72
C VAL A 158 7.75 -9.84 -13.89
N ASP A 159 8.22 -9.57 -15.09
CA ASP A 159 7.50 -9.64 -16.36
C ASP A 159 7.40 -11.07 -16.91
N ASP A 160 8.29 -11.99 -16.48
CA ASP A 160 8.17 -13.43 -16.74
C ASP A 160 7.12 -14.05 -15.81
N PRO A 161 6.07 -14.71 -16.35
CA PRO A 161 5.02 -15.33 -15.55
C PRO A 161 5.53 -16.31 -14.48
N ARG A 162 6.65 -16.99 -14.69
CA ARG A 162 7.24 -17.93 -13.72
C ARG A 162 7.81 -17.19 -12.50
N ASN A 163 8.46 -16.05 -12.73
CA ASN A 163 8.97 -15.21 -11.65
C ASN A 163 7.80 -14.58 -10.85
N ALA A 164 6.78 -14.09 -11.56
CA ALA A 164 5.57 -13.57 -10.95
C ALA A 164 4.87 -14.62 -10.07
N GLN A 165 4.66 -15.84 -10.57
CA GLN A 165 4.07 -16.96 -9.82
C GLN A 165 4.90 -17.36 -8.60
N SER A 166 6.22 -17.36 -8.70
CA SER A 166 7.12 -17.65 -7.57
C SER A 166 6.99 -16.59 -6.48
N ALA A 167 6.96 -15.30 -6.85
CA ALA A 167 6.77 -14.20 -5.91
C ALA A 167 5.38 -14.27 -5.21
N VAL A 168 4.32 -14.52 -5.98
CA VAL A 168 2.96 -14.69 -5.45
C VAL A 168 2.89 -15.89 -4.49
N LYS A 169 3.49 -17.01 -4.84
CA LYS A 169 3.55 -18.20 -3.98
C LYS A 169 4.31 -17.92 -2.67
N ALA A 170 5.44 -17.21 -2.73
CA ALA A 170 6.22 -16.85 -1.54
C ALA A 170 5.45 -15.88 -0.63
N MET A 171 4.61 -15.02 -1.20
CA MET A 171 3.77 -14.09 -0.45
C MET A 171 2.70 -14.82 0.38
N GLY A 172 2.14 -15.93 -0.10
CA GLY A 172 1.08 -16.67 0.59
C GLY A 172 -0.11 -15.78 0.94
N ASP A 173 -0.53 -15.81 2.22
CA ASP A 173 -1.64 -15.00 2.74
C ASP A 173 -1.22 -13.60 3.22
N ALA A 174 0.07 -13.26 3.16
CA ALA A 174 0.54 -11.93 3.55
C ALA A 174 -0.02 -10.85 2.62
N ASN A 175 -0.28 -9.67 3.18
CA ASN A 175 -0.79 -8.53 2.41
C ASN A 175 0.29 -7.51 2.08
N VAL A 176 1.52 -7.75 2.54
CA VAL A 176 2.71 -6.97 2.16
C VAL A 176 3.85 -7.94 1.90
N ALA A 177 4.59 -7.72 0.83
CA ALA A 177 5.82 -8.44 0.55
C ALA A 177 6.97 -7.47 0.23
N LEU A 178 8.17 -7.88 0.64
CA LEU A 178 9.45 -7.32 0.22
C LEU A 178 10.00 -8.23 -0.88
N LEU A 179 10.23 -7.65 -2.04
CA LEU A 179 10.88 -8.32 -3.17
C LEU A 179 12.36 -7.95 -3.12
N ALA A 180 13.23 -8.88 -2.73
CA ALA A 180 14.66 -8.62 -2.52
C ALA A 180 15.31 -7.97 -3.75
N ASN A 181 16.13 -6.95 -3.50
CA ASN A 181 16.79 -6.13 -4.54
C ASN A 181 15.84 -5.52 -5.58
N HIS A 182 14.58 -5.27 -5.19
CA HIS A 182 13.59 -4.78 -6.13
C HIS A 182 12.67 -3.73 -5.46
N GLY A 183 11.76 -4.12 -4.59
CA GLY A 183 10.80 -3.17 -4.03
C GLY A 183 9.74 -3.84 -3.16
N VAL A 184 8.56 -3.24 -3.11
CA VAL A 184 7.46 -3.67 -2.25
C VAL A 184 6.21 -4.03 -3.04
N LEU A 185 5.39 -4.91 -2.47
CA LEU A 185 4.07 -5.26 -2.94
C LEU A 185 3.10 -5.10 -1.77
N VAL A 186 2.01 -4.34 -1.96
CA VAL A 186 0.98 -4.09 -0.95
C VAL A 186 -0.39 -4.45 -1.52
N LEU A 187 -1.15 -5.27 -0.78
CA LEU A 187 -2.44 -5.80 -1.19
C LEU A 187 -3.55 -5.34 -0.25
N ALA A 188 -4.72 -5.05 -0.79
CA ALA A 188 -5.87 -4.65 -0.01
C ALA A 188 -7.20 -5.03 -0.68
N GLY A 189 -8.30 -5.00 0.09
CA GLY A 189 -9.65 -5.22 -0.45
C GLY A 189 -10.22 -4.00 -1.17
N ASP A 190 -9.79 -2.80 -0.79
CA ASP A 190 -10.26 -1.52 -1.30
C ASP A 190 -9.17 -0.43 -1.26
N ILE A 191 -9.49 0.73 -1.82
CA ILE A 191 -8.58 1.89 -1.92
C ILE A 191 -8.20 2.47 -0.55
N GLU A 192 -9.14 2.56 0.39
CA GLU A 192 -8.86 3.10 1.72
C GLU A 192 -7.86 2.22 2.48
N GLN A 193 -8.09 0.92 2.44
CA GLN A 193 -7.20 -0.05 3.08
C GLN A 193 -5.85 -0.13 2.36
N ALA A 194 -5.82 0.01 1.03
CA ALA A 194 -4.59 0.04 0.25
C ALA A 194 -3.70 1.22 0.67
N TYR A 195 -4.29 2.43 0.76
CA TYR A 195 -3.58 3.60 1.23
C TYR A 195 -3.07 3.43 2.67
N LEU A 196 -3.95 3.00 3.58
CA LEU A 196 -3.60 2.82 5.00
C LEU A 196 -2.43 1.84 5.17
N ARG A 197 -2.47 0.71 4.47
CA ARG A 197 -1.39 -0.30 4.52
C ARG A 197 -0.08 0.23 3.94
N ALA A 198 -0.13 0.81 2.76
CA ALA A 198 1.06 1.32 2.09
C ALA A 198 1.74 2.42 2.91
N MET A 199 1.00 3.42 3.35
CA MET A 199 1.50 4.51 4.17
C MET A 199 2.10 4.00 5.50
N SER A 200 1.35 3.15 6.22
CA SER A 200 1.81 2.66 7.52
C SER A 200 3.00 1.70 7.40
N PHE A 201 3.07 0.93 6.32
CA PHE A 201 4.22 0.07 6.05
C PHE A 201 5.48 0.87 5.71
N GLU A 202 5.38 1.88 4.86
CA GLU A 202 6.50 2.77 4.53
C GLU A 202 6.98 3.53 5.77
N TRP A 203 6.04 4.02 6.61
CA TRP A 203 6.37 4.58 7.91
C TRP A 203 7.09 3.58 8.82
N ARG A 204 6.63 2.33 8.90
CA ARG A 204 7.26 1.25 9.67
C ARG A 204 8.68 1.00 9.19
N CYS A 205 8.92 0.95 7.89
CA CYS A 205 10.23 0.81 7.29
C CYS A 205 11.17 1.95 7.69
N ARG A 206 10.70 3.18 7.56
CA ARG A 206 11.43 4.39 7.95
C ARG A 206 11.82 4.39 9.42
N GLN A 207 10.85 4.15 10.31
CA GLN A 207 11.09 4.16 11.75
C GLN A 207 12.05 3.07 12.18
N ALA A 208 11.87 1.85 11.68
CA ALA A 208 12.76 0.74 12.00
C ALA A 208 14.21 1.01 11.54
N TRP A 209 14.40 1.66 10.38
CA TRP A 209 15.71 2.07 9.91
C TRP A 209 16.33 3.12 10.84
N HIS A 210 15.59 4.16 11.22
CA HIS A 210 16.09 5.19 12.14
C HIS A 210 16.43 4.63 13.53
N VAL A 211 15.60 3.73 14.05
CA VAL A 211 15.88 3.05 15.34
C VAL A 211 17.15 2.22 15.23
N ALA A 212 17.35 1.46 14.15
CA ALA A 212 18.58 0.70 13.93
C ALA A 212 19.80 1.62 13.81
N ALA A 213 19.71 2.73 13.08
CA ALA A 213 20.77 3.73 12.94
C ALA A 213 21.11 4.43 14.26
N ALA A 214 20.14 4.57 15.16
CA ALA A 214 20.35 5.13 16.51
C ALA A 214 20.95 4.12 17.52
N GLY A 215 21.31 2.93 17.09
CA GLY A 215 21.89 1.88 17.95
C GLY A 215 20.91 0.82 18.44
N GLY A 216 19.70 0.78 17.87
CA GLY A 216 18.66 -0.19 18.19
C GLY A 216 17.62 0.35 19.18
N GLY A 217 16.58 -0.43 19.41
CA GLY A 217 15.46 -0.11 20.30
C GLY A 217 14.68 -1.35 20.70
N THR A 218 13.66 -1.18 21.55
CA THR A 218 12.77 -2.26 21.94
C THR A 218 11.54 -2.25 21.05
N PRO A 219 11.30 -3.28 20.22
CA PRO A 219 10.09 -3.39 19.44
C PRO A 219 8.83 -3.38 20.30
N MET A 220 7.76 -2.90 19.73
CA MET A 220 6.43 -2.98 20.36
C MET A 220 6.03 -4.44 20.56
N ASN A 221 5.40 -4.75 21.69
CA ASN A 221 4.86 -6.08 21.93
C ASN A 221 3.86 -6.43 20.81
N ARG A 222 3.96 -7.63 20.23
CA ARG A 222 3.15 -8.05 19.07
C ARG A 222 1.63 -8.02 19.35
N GLU A 223 1.23 -8.44 20.56
CA GLU A 223 -0.19 -8.38 20.95
C GLU A 223 -0.67 -6.93 21.08
N ALA A 224 0.14 -6.07 21.69
CA ALA A 224 -0.16 -4.64 21.80
C ALA A 224 -0.24 -3.96 20.42
N ALA A 225 0.67 -4.27 19.51
CA ALA A 225 0.67 -3.77 18.15
C ALA A 225 -0.60 -4.20 17.39
N ARG A 226 -0.96 -5.49 17.50
CA ARG A 226 -2.20 -6.05 16.91
C ARG A 226 -3.44 -5.35 17.47
N ASN A 227 -3.58 -5.32 18.79
CA ASN A 227 -4.75 -4.72 19.43
C ASN A 227 -4.91 -3.24 19.06
N TYR A 228 -3.79 -2.50 18.96
CA TYR A 228 -3.79 -1.12 18.53
C TYR A 228 -4.20 -0.99 17.05
N GLY A 229 -3.53 -1.71 16.15
CA GLY A 229 -3.79 -1.64 14.72
C GLY A 229 -5.21 -2.03 14.36
N ASP A 230 -5.69 -3.17 14.88
CA ASP A 230 -7.07 -3.65 14.61
C ASP A 230 -8.11 -2.64 15.09
N PHE A 231 -7.92 -2.06 16.28
CA PHE A 231 -8.83 -1.07 16.82
C PHE A 231 -8.88 0.21 15.96
N PHE A 232 -7.72 0.78 15.63
CA PHE A 232 -7.67 2.05 14.90
C PHE A 232 -8.06 1.89 13.44
N ASN A 233 -7.72 0.79 12.79
CA ASN A 233 -8.13 0.50 11.42
C ASN A 233 -9.65 0.38 11.30
N THR A 234 -10.33 -0.10 12.36
CA THR A 234 -11.77 -0.32 12.35
C THR A 234 -12.58 0.89 12.83
N HIS A 235 -11.99 1.75 13.70
CA HIS A 235 -12.77 2.75 14.43
C HIS A 235 -12.34 4.20 14.21
N GLN A 236 -11.08 4.48 13.88
CA GLN A 236 -10.57 5.87 13.90
C GLN A 236 -9.85 6.30 12.64
N PHE A 237 -9.16 5.42 11.93
CA PHE A 237 -8.42 5.78 10.72
C PHE A 237 -9.14 5.40 9.42
N THR A 238 -10.43 5.11 9.49
CA THR A 238 -11.28 4.79 8.34
C THR A 238 -11.41 5.93 7.33
N GLY A 239 -11.11 7.17 7.70
CA GLY A 239 -11.14 8.34 6.80
C GLY A 239 -9.74 8.89 6.47
N LEU A 240 -8.67 8.11 6.63
CA LEU A 240 -7.32 8.61 6.42
C LEU A 240 -7.05 8.89 4.93
N PHE A 241 -7.45 7.99 4.05
CA PHE A 241 -7.36 8.22 2.59
C PHE A 241 -8.11 9.48 2.18
N GLU A 242 -9.36 9.65 2.63
CA GLU A 242 -10.13 10.85 2.35
C GLU A 242 -9.44 12.14 2.80
N ALA A 243 -8.79 12.12 3.98
CA ALA A 243 -8.07 13.28 4.49
C ALA A 243 -6.89 13.65 3.58
N MET A 244 -6.17 12.66 3.08
CA MET A 244 -5.05 12.87 2.16
C MET A 244 -5.52 13.24 0.76
N ALA A 245 -6.58 12.61 0.26
CA ALA A 245 -7.22 12.97 -1.01
C ALA A 245 -7.69 14.43 -1.01
N ARG A 246 -8.33 14.91 0.08
CA ARG A 246 -8.66 16.34 0.23
C ARG A 246 -7.42 17.24 0.22
N ARG A 247 -6.29 16.79 0.73
CA ARG A 247 -5.02 17.53 0.67
C ARG A 247 -4.54 17.66 -0.77
N GLU A 248 -4.54 16.55 -1.52
CA GLU A 248 -4.11 16.56 -2.92
C GLU A 248 -5.06 17.37 -3.82
N LEU A 249 -6.37 17.26 -3.64
CA LEU A 249 -7.35 18.05 -4.37
C LEU A 249 -7.25 19.57 -4.10
N ARG A 250 -6.77 20.00 -2.93
CA ARG A 250 -6.48 21.42 -2.68
C ARG A 250 -5.21 21.88 -3.40
N ARG A 251 -4.28 20.98 -3.70
CA ARG A 251 -3.05 21.29 -4.44
C ARG A 251 -3.32 21.32 -5.95
N ASP A 252 -4.06 20.32 -6.40
CA ASP A 252 -4.37 20.14 -7.82
C ASP A 252 -5.77 19.53 -7.99
N PRO A 253 -6.82 20.34 -8.23
CA PRO A 253 -8.17 19.82 -8.48
C PRO A 253 -8.28 19.09 -9.82
N THR A 254 -7.36 19.25 -10.76
CA THR A 254 -7.40 18.60 -12.08
C THR A 254 -7.11 17.09 -12.03
N ILE A 255 -6.78 16.56 -10.86
CA ILE A 255 -6.67 15.09 -10.65
C ILE A 255 -7.96 14.38 -11.04
N LEU A 256 -9.11 15.03 -10.88
CA LEU A 256 -10.42 14.44 -11.17
C LEU A 256 -10.85 14.52 -12.65
N ASP A 257 -10.08 15.22 -13.50
CA ASP A 257 -10.39 15.43 -14.93
C ASP A 257 -10.22 14.15 -15.76
#